data_8cd83fa3a098d987be77e8f1cf710342
#
_entry.id   8cd83fa3a098d987be77e8f1cf710342
#
_cell.length_a   1.000
_cell.length_b   1.000
_cell.length_c   1.000
_cell.angle_alpha   90.00
_cell.angle_beta   90.00
_cell.angle_gamma   90.00
#
_symmetry.space_group_name_H-M   'P 1'
#
loop_
_entity.id
_entity.type
_entity.pdbx_description
1 polymer ?
#
loop_
_entity_poly.entity_id
_entity_poly.type
_entity_poly.pdbx_seq_one_letter_code
_entity_poly.pdbx_strand_id
1 'polypeptide(L)'
;DEAADALISAGLRAAFPDLVLITEEQAASHAQRASTFLIVDPLDGTKEFVQRRGDFTVNIAYVEHGVPLRGVVYAPAQDRLFYTLPDGTSVEETGAFDHDIVGTLHPLSVSKPDNTALRVVASKSHRDAATDDYIGKYAVADMKSAGSSLKFCLLATGEADLYPRLGRTMEWDTAAGDAVLRGAGGCMVRFDDHSVLTYGKDGWDNPFFIAYAPGVQLQK
;
A
#
# COMPACT_ATOMS: atom_id res chain seq x y z
N ASP A 1 18.11 4.33 0.40
CA ASP A 1 16.88 5.13 0.31
C ASP A 1 17.12 6.41 -0.48
N GLU A 2 18.08 7.28 -0.07
CA GLU A 2 18.37 8.58 -0.72
C GLU A 2 18.65 8.47 -2.22
N ALA A 3 19.39 7.47 -2.69
CA ALA A 3 19.71 7.30 -4.10
C ALA A 3 18.47 6.93 -4.93
N ALA A 4 17.59 6.08 -4.39
CA ALA A 4 16.32 5.74 -5.01
C ALA A 4 15.39 6.96 -5.03
N ASP A 5 15.31 7.70 -3.91
CA ASP A 5 14.52 8.94 -3.83
C ASP A 5 14.97 9.97 -4.85
N ALA A 6 16.27 10.20 -4.99
CA ALA A 6 16.82 11.18 -5.95
C ALA A 6 16.41 10.82 -7.40
N LEU A 7 16.50 9.54 -7.77
CA LEU A 7 16.14 9.07 -9.10
C LEU A 7 14.63 9.21 -9.37
N ILE A 8 13.80 8.72 -8.44
CA ILE A 8 12.32 8.77 -8.55
C ILE A 8 11.84 10.21 -8.59
N SER A 9 12.33 11.04 -7.66
CA SER A 9 11.96 12.46 -7.55
C SER A 9 12.34 13.25 -8.81
N ALA A 10 13.51 13.00 -9.40
CA ALA A 10 13.91 13.65 -10.64
C ALA A 10 12.97 13.29 -11.80
N GLY A 11 12.65 12.01 -11.95
CA GLY A 11 11.72 11.52 -12.98
C GLY A 11 10.31 12.09 -12.81
N LEU A 12 9.77 12.05 -11.58
CA LEU A 12 8.43 12.56 -11.30
C LEU A 12 8.32 14.08 -11.50
N ARG A 13 9.31 14.86 -11.07
CA ARG A 13 9.33 16.33 -11.31
C ARG A 13 9.44 16.69 -12.80
N ALA A 14 10.15 15.88 -13.58
CA ALA A 14 10.23 16.08 -15.03
C ALA A 14 8.89 15.73 -15.72
N ALA A 15 8.23 14.66 -15.31
CA ALA A 15 6.95 14.21 -15.88
C ALA A 15 5.75 15.05 -15.41
N PHE A 16 5.76 15.51 -14.17
CA PHE A 16 4.65 16.22 -13.51
C PHE A 16 5.13 17.50 -12.81
N PRO A 17 5.64 18.50 -13.55
CA PRO A 17 6.30 19.68 -12.97
C PRO A 17 5.38 20.55 -12.09
N ASP A 18 4.07 20.48 -12.30
CA ASP A 18 3.07 21.28 -11.60
C ASP A 18 2.51 20.61 -10.35
N LEU A 19 2.85 19.33 -10.10
CA LEU A 19 2.38 18.62 -8.93
C LEU A 19 3.33 18.77 -7.74
N VAL A 20 2.75 18.98 -6.57
CA VAL A 20 3.49 18.89 -5.31
C VAL A 20 3.97 17.45 -5.13
N LEU A 21 5.23 17.27 -4.77
CA LEU A 21 5.84 15.99 -4.51
C LEU A 21 6.22 15.87 -3.04
N ILE A 22 5.60 14.94 -2.35
CA ILE A 22 5.92 14.56 -0.97
C ILE A 22 6.69 13.26 -1.00
N THR A 23 7.82 13.19 -0.31
CA THR A 23 8.62 11.96 -0.24
C THR A 23 9.17 11.77 1.17
N GLU A 24 9.25 10.53 1.63
CA GLU A 24 9.76 10.18 2.95
C GLU A 24 11.13 10.79 3.21
N GLU A 25 12.06 10.68 2.25
CA GLU A 25 13.46 11.07 2.43
C GLU A 25 13.70 12.59 2.38
N GLN A 26 12.75 13.39 1.90
CA GLN A 26 12.88 14.84 1.79
C GLN A 26 12.03 15.56 2.83
N ALA A 27 12.55 15.72 4.04
CA ALA A 27 11.85 16.38 5.15
C ALA A 27 11.29 17.78 4.80
N ALA A 28 11.93 18.52 3.90
CA ALA A 28 11.41 19.79 3.42
C ALA A 28 10.09 19.67 2.64
N SER A 29 9.82 18.52 2.02
CA SER A 29 8.56 18.26 1.33
C SER A 29 7.39 18.12 2.30
N HIS A 30 7.64 17.69 3.53
CA HIS A 30 6.62 17.44 4.54
C HIS A 30 5.89 18.71 5.02
N ALA A 31 6.44 19.87 4.78
CA ALA A 31 5.80 21.17 5.07
C ALA A 31 4.82 21.60 3.97
N GLN A 32 4.85 20.98 2.80
CA GLN A 32 3.97 21.34 1.69
C GLN A 32 2.57 20.78 1.90
N ARG A 33 1.58 21.52 1.37
CA ARG A 33 0.17 21.13 1.38
C ARG A 33 -0.45 21.42 0.04
N ALA A 34 -1.17 20.45 -0.48
CA ALA A 34 -1.94 20.57 -1.71
C ALA A 34 -3.14 19.62 -1.67
N SER A 35 -4.22 19.97 -2.38
CA SER A 35 -5.36 19.06 -2.57
C SER A 35 -5.05 17.93 -3.55
N THR A 36 -4.02 18.15 -4.38
CA THR A 36 -3.55 17.19 -5.39
C THR A 36 -2.03 17.10 -5.29
N PHE A 37 -1.50 15.91 -5.10
CA PHE A 37 -0.06 15.71 -4.91
C PHE A 37 0.37 14.28 -5.27
N LEU A 38 1.67 14.13 -5.49
CA LEU A 38 2.34 12.83 -5.52
C LEU A 38 2.95 12.55 -4.16
N ILE A 39 2.86 11.31 -3.72
CA ILE A 39 3.47 10.85 -2.46
C ILE A 39 4.28 9.58 -2.70
N VAL A 40 5.49 9.55 -2.17
CA VAL A 40 6.50 8.53 -2.48
C VAL A 40 7.15 8.00 -1.21
N ASP A 41 7.22 6.69 -1.12
CA ASP A 41 8.18 5.98 -0.28
C ASP A 41 9.15 5.26 -1.22
N PRO A 42 10.39 5.72 -1.32
CA PRO A 42 11.36 5.16 -2.27
C PRO A 42 11.86 3.77 -1.86
N LEU A 43 11.71 3.41 -0.58
CA LEU A 43 12.11 2.11 -0.04
C LEU A 43 11.37 1.79 1.25
N ASP A 44 10.09 1.43 1.14
CA ASP A 44 9.29 0.91 2.26
C ASP A 44 9.83 -0.47 2.68
N GLY A 45 10.14 -0.60 3.94
CA GLY A 45 10.76 -1.80 4.49
C GLY A 45 12.29 -1.76 4.50
N THR A 46 12.88 -0.62 4.84
CA THR A 46 14.35 -0.45 5.00
C THR A 46 14.98 -1.54 5.87
N LYS A 47 14.30 -1.97 6.94
CA LYS A 47 14.76 -3.06 7.80
C LYS A 47 14.85 -4.39 7.05
N GLU A 48 13.85 -4.71 6.23
CA GLU A 48 13.81 -5.90 5.38
C GLU A 48 14.93 -5.85 4.34
N PHE A 49 15.12 -4.68 3.72
CA PHE A 49 16.20 -4.45 2.75
C PHE A 49 17.58 -4.65 3.35
N VAL A 50 17.88 -4.02 4.49
CA VAL A 50 19.18 -4.16 5.19
C VAL A 50 19.44 -5.62 5.60
N GLN A 51 18.39 -6.33 6.01
CA GLN A 51 18.48 -7.76 6.36
C GLN A 51 18.45 -8.70 5.15
N ARG A 52 18.46 -8.17 3.92
CA ARG A 52 18.37 -8.91 2.66
C ARG A 52 17.15 -9.84 2.60
N ARG A 53 16.02 -9.39 3.14
CA ARG A 53 14.71 -10.02 2.99
C ARG A 53 14.01 -9.40 1.80
N GLY A 54 13.27 -10.20 1.05
CA GLY A 54 12.64 -9.74 -0.20
C GLY A 54 11.31 -8.99 -0.04
N ASP A 55 10.95 -8.55 1.17
CA ASP A 55 9.63 -7.97 1.46
C ASP A 55 9.67 -6.43 1.52
N PHE A 56 10.47 -5.77 0.69
CA PHE A 56 10.52 -4.30 0.58
C PHE A 56 9.90 -3.85 -0.74
N THR A 57 9.36 -2.65 -0.76
CA THR A 57 8.67 -2.10 -1.93
C THR A 57 9.07 -0.67 -2.21
N VAL A 58 8.88 -0.25 -3.48
CA VAL A 58 8.85 1.16 -3.90
C VAL A 58 7.40 1.54 -4.06
N ASN A 59 6.98 2.63 -3.42
CA ASN A 59 5.60 3.08 -3.41
C ASN A 59 5.49 4.49 -4.02
N ILE A 60 4.63 4.64 -5.02
CA ILE A 60 4.31 5.94 -5.62
C ILE A 60 2.80 6.05 -5.73
N ALA A 61 2.21 7.14 -5.21
CA ALA A 61 0.80 7.39 -5.36
C ALA A 61 0.50 8.81 -5.84
N TYR A 62 -0.60 8.92 -6.60
CA TYR A 62 -1.26 10.18 -6.94
C TYR A 62 -2.53 10.31 -6.11
N VAL A 63 -2.58 11.37 -5.32
CA VAL A 63 -3.69 11.65 -4.41
C VAL A 63 -4.41 12.92 -4.86
N GLU A 64 -5.73 12.87 -4.90
CA GLU A 64 -6.60 14.00 -5.22
C GLU A 64 -7.72 14.11 -4.20
N HIS A 65 -7.85 15.29 -3.57
CA HIS A 65 -8.85 15.57 -2.54
C HIS A 65 -8.94 14.48 -1.46
N GLY A 66 -7.78 14.01 -0.99
CA GLY A 66 -7.67 13.00 0.05
C GLY A 66 -7.89 11.56 -0.41
N VAL A 67 -8.11 11.31 -1.70
CA VAL A 67 -8.33 9.98 -2.27
C VAL A 67 -7.13 9.57 -3.12
N PRO A 68 -6.50 8.41 -2.86
CA PRO A 68 -5.44 7.89 -3.69
C PRO A 68 -6.05 7.26 -4.97
N LEU A 69 -5.97 8.00 -6.07
CA LEU A 69 -6.57 7.60 -7.35
C LEU A 69 -5.66 6.72 -8.20
N ARG A 70 -4.34 6.86 -8.03
CA ARG A 70 -3.34 6.05 -8.74
C ARG A 70 -2.27 5.58 -7.78
N GLY A 71 -1.82 4.37 -7.97
CA GLY A 71 -0.76 3.79 -7.16
C GLY A 71 0.13 2.86 -7.99
N VAL A 72 1.40 2.86 -7.64
CA VAL A 72 2.39 1.89 -8.11
C VAL A 72 3.06 1.31 -6.88
N VAL A 73 3.05 0.00 -6.77
CA VAL A 73 3.80 -0.77 -5.76
C VAL A 73 4.70 -1.74 -6.49
N TYR A 74 6.00 -1.55 -6.36
CA TYR A 74 7.00 -2.43 -6.96
C TYR A 74 7.77 -3.18 -5.88
N ALA A 75 7.75 -4.51 -5.93
CA ALA A 75 8.51 -5.39 -5.05
C ALA A 75 9.70 -5.99 -5.82
N PRO A 76 10.85 -5.28 -5.90
CA PRO A 76 11.94 -5.62 -6.83
C PRO A 76 12.59 -6.96 -6.53
N ALA A 77 12.66 -7.39 -5.27
CA ALA A 77 13.23 -8.67 -4.91
C ALA A 77 12.33 -9.88 -5.23
N GLN A 78 11.08 -9.63 -5.61
CA GLN A 78 10.10 -10.65 -5.97
C GLN A 78 9.68 -10.57 -7.43
N ASP A 79 10.23 -9.63 -8.20
CA ASP A 79 9.86 -9.33 -9.59
C ASP A 79 8.34 -9.14 -9.76
N ARG A 80 7.70 -8.42 -8.81
CA ARG A 80 6.26 -8.13 -8.82
C ARG A 80 6.02 -6.63 -8.92
N LEU A 81 5.23 -6.23 -9.90
CA LEU A 81 4.84 -4.84 -10.12
C LEU A 81 3.32 -4.73 -10.16
N PHE A 82 2.77 -3.89 -9.28
CA PHE A 82 1.33 -3.66 -9.16
C PHE A 82 1.03 -2.20 -9.41
N TYR A 83 0.00 -1.91 -10.19
CA TYR A 83 -0.41 -0.53 -10.42
C TYR A 83 -1.86 -0.38 -10.88
N THR A 84 -2.36 0.85 -10.79
CA THR A 84 -3.69 1.23 -11.26
C THR A 84 -3.65 1.66 -12.72
N LEU A 85 -4.62 1.21 -13.51
CA LEU A 85 -4.84 1.64 -14.89
C LEU A 85 -5.64 2.96 -14.96
N PRO A 86 -5.66 3.63 -16.14
CA PRO A 86 -6.42 4.87 -16.32
C PRO A 86 -7.93 4.76 -16.00
N ASP A 87 -8.52 3.57 -16.18
CA ASP A 87 -9.93 3.30 -15.85
C ASP A 87 -10.20 3.08 -14.35
N GLY A 88 -9.13 3.11 -13.54
CA GLY A 88 -9.21 2.93 -12.08
C GLY A 88 -9.10 1.47 -11.61
N THR A 89 -9.07 0.49 -12.53
CA THR A 89 -8.79 -0.90 -12.17
C THR A 89 -7.31 -1.11 -11.88
N SER A 90 -6.96 -2.20 -11.22
CA SER A 90 -5.57 -2.53 -10.89
C SER A 90 -5.11 -3.81 -11.57
N VAL A 91 -3.82 -3.85 -11.86
CA VAL A 91 -3.15 -5.00 -12.48
C VAL A 91 -1.86 -5.35 -11.75
N GLU A 92 -1.46 -6.60 -11.89
CA GLU A 92 -0.09 -7.05 -11.69
C GLU A 92 0.56 -7.22 -13.06
N GLU A 93 1.70 -6.60 -13.29
CA GLU A 93 2.49 -6.78 -14.49
C GLU A 93 3.61 -7.77 -14.23
N THR A 94 3.78 -8.72 -15.14
CA THR A 94 4.89 -9.66 -15.16
C THR A 94 5.69 -9.53 -16.45
N GLY A 95 7.00 -9.67 -16.37
CA GLY A 95 7.92 -9.53 -17.50
C GLY A 95 9.23 -8.88 -17.11
N ALA A 96 9.93 -8.32 -18.09
CA ALA A 96 11.25 -7.71 -17.89
C ALA A 96 11.21 -6.30 -17.30
N PHE A 97 10.03 -5.72 -17.09
CA PHE A 97 9.81 -4.33 -16.63
C PHE A 97 10.64 -3.32 -17.43
N ASP A 98 10.50 -3.37 -18.72
CA ASP A 98 11.14 -2.47 -19.66
C ASP A 98 10.26 -1.22 -19.85
N HIS A 99 10.87 -0.01 -19.85
CA HIS A 99 10.11 1.25 -19.98
C HIS A 99 9.43 1.42 -21.35
N ASP A 100 9.90 0.72 -22.38
CA ASP A 100 9.34 0.79 -23.73
C ASP A 100 8.35 -0.34 -24.05
N ILE A 101 8.32 -1.40 -23.23
CA ILE A 101 7.53 -2.60 -23.50
C ILE A 101 6.75 -2.99 -22.24
N VAL A 102 5.43 -2.81 -22.31
CA VAL A 102 4.53 -3.31 -21.27
C VAL A 102 4.53 -4.83 -21.28
N GLY A 103 4.74 -5.44 -20.13
CA GLY A 103 4.72 -6.89 -19.95
C GLY A 103 3.30 -7.48 -20.02
N THR A 104 3.14 -8.67 -19.46
CA THR A 104 1.82 -9.30 -19.39
C THR A 104 1.04 -8.74 -18.20
N LEU A 105 -0.16 -8.22 -18.47
CA LEU A 105 -1.04 -7.65 -17.46
C LEU A 105 -2.03 -8.71 -16.95
N HIS A 106 -2.06 -8.85 -15.63
CA HIS A 106 -3.01 -9.72 -14.92
C HIS A 106 -3.97 -8.83 -14.12
N PRO A 107 -5.26 -8.74 -14.50
CA PRO A 107 -6.25 -7.98 -13.74
C PRO A 107 -6.33 -8.46 -12.30
N LEU A 108 -6.35 -7.53 -11.35
CA LEU A 108 -6.46 -7.84 -9.93
C LEU A 108 -7.92 -7.83 -9.50
N SER A 109 -8.25 -8.75 -8.60
CA SER A 109 -9.54 -8.82 -7.93
C SER A 109 -9.36 -9.41 -6.53
N VAL A 110 -9.91 -8.73 -5.54
CA VAL A 110 -9.95 -9.25 -4.17
C VAL A 110 -10.74 -10.56 -4.09
N SER A 111 -10.47 -11.32 -3.05
CA SER A 111 -11.17 -12.59 -2.78
C SER A 111 -12.66 -12.39 -2.44
N LYS A 112 -13.40 -13.48 -2.44
CA LYS A 112 -14.68 -13.61 -1.74
C LYS A 112 -14.40 -14.26 -0.39
N PRO A 113 -14.38 -13.50 0.73
CA PRO A 113 -13.94 -14.04 2.02
C PRO A 113 -14.93 -15.02 2.61
N ASP A 114 -14.39 -16.05 3.27
CA ASP A 114 -15.14 -16.95 4.14
C ASP A 114 -14.88 -16.55 5.60
N ASN A 115 -15.86 -15.96 6.27
CA ASN A 115 -15.73 -15.50 7.66
C ASN A 115 -15.52 -16.63 8.68
N THR A 116 -15.68 -17.89 8.28
CA THR A 116 -15.35 -19.06 9.11
C THR A 116 -13.91 -19.55 8.92
N ALA A 117 -13.18 -18.99 7.94
CA ALA A 117 -11.85 -19.44 7.55
C ALA A 117 -11.03 -18.33 6.85
N LEU A 118 -10.86 -17.16 7.48
CA LEU A 118 -10.18 -16.02 6.89
C LEU A 118 -8.68 -16.24 6.72
N ARG A 119 -8.14 -15.69 5.65
CA ARG A 119 -6.70 -15.58 5.39
C ARG A 119 -6.27 -14.18 5.77
N VAL A 120 -5.46 -14.08 6.83
CA VAL A 120 -5.00 -12.80 7.38
C VAL A 120 -3.56 -12.55 6.98
N VAL A 121 -3.25 -11.33 6.62
CA VAL A 121 -1.86 -10.88 6.49
C VAL A 121 -1.54 -9.86 7.58
N ALA A 122 -0.37 -9.99 8.19
CA ALA A 122 0.11 -9.10 9.24
C ALA A 122 1.55 -8.67 9.01
N SER A 123 1.97 -7.59 9.68
CA SER A 123 3.34 -7.09 9.57
C SER A 123 4.33 -8.12 10.10
N LYS A 124 5.42 -8.33 9.37
CA LYS A 124 6.51 -9.22 9.75
C LYS A 124 7.36 -8.66 10.89
N SER A 125 7.62 -7.36 10.84
CA SER A 125 8.58 -6.69 11.73
C SER A 125 7.94 -5.74 12.76
N HIS A 126 6.65 -5.41 12.60
CA HIS A 126 5.94 -4.43 13.42
C HIS A 126 4.58 -4.95 13.90
N ARG A 127 4.48 -6.25 14.16
CA ARG A 127 3.30 -6.86 14.76
C ARG A 127 3.34 -6.65 16.26
N ASP A 128 2.27 -6.13 16.83
CA ASP A 128 2.12 -5.84 18.26
C ASP A 128 0.96 -6.62 18.86
N ALA A 129 0.88 -6.60 20.21
CA ALA A 129 -0.15 -7.33 20.97
C ALA A 129 -1.58 -6.86 20.61
N ALA A 130 -1.78 -5.56 20.33
CA ALA A 130 -3.09 -5.03 19.98
C ALA A 130 -3.58 -5.57 18.62
N THR A 131 -2.67 -5.68 17.64
CA THR A 131 -2.95 -6.33 16.36
C THR A 131 -3.28 -7.80 16.55
N ASP A 132 -2.53 -8.52 17.41
CA ASP A 132 -2.76 -9.92 17.70
C ASP A 132 -4.12 -10.15 18.37
N ASP A 133 -4.46 -9.34 19.37
CA ASP A 133 -5.74 -9.39 20.05
C ASP A 133 -6.92 -9.14 19.09
N TYR A 134 -6.74 -8.21 18.17
CA TYR A 134 -7.76 -7.94 17.16
C TYR A 134 -7.92 -9.12 16.18
N ILE A 135 -6.82 -9.67 15.69
CA ILE A 135 -6.84 -10.85 14.80
C ILE A 135 -7.48 -12.04 15.53
N GLY A 136 -7.24 -12.18 16.83
CA GLY A 136 -7.82 -13.24 17.66
C GLY A 136 -9.35 -13.25 17.74
N LYS A 137 -10.03 -12.15 17.31
CA LYS A 137 -11.50 -12.09 17.23
C LYS A 137 -12.08 -12.77 15.99
N TYR A 138 -11.25 -13.24 15.08
CA TYR A 138 -11.64 -13.84 13.81
C TYR A 138 -11.35 -15.33 13.77
N ALA A 139 -12.13 -16.07 12.98
CA ALA A 139 -11.79 -17.45 12.61
C ALA A 139 -10.75 -17.43 11.49
N VAL A 140 -9.48 -17.59 11.84
CA VAL A 140 -8.34 -17.51 10.92
C VAL A 140 -7.92 -18.91 10.50
N ALA A 141 -7.96 -19.18 9.18
CA ALA A 141 -7.48 -20.43 8.61
C ALA A 141 -5.99 -20.36 8.22
N ASP A 142 -5.54 -19.19 7.78
CA ASP A 142 -4.14 -18.98 7.37
C ASP A 142 -3.67 -17.58 7.78
N MET A 143 -2.42 -17.49 8.22
CA MET A 143 -1.80 -16.23 8.57
C MET A 143 -0.46 -16.09 7.86
N LYS A 144 -0.39 -15.13 6.93
CA LYS A 144 0.84 -14.75 6.23
C LYS A 144 1.50 -13.56 6.91
N SER A 145 2.82 -13.59 6.98
CA SER A 145 3.62 -12.42 7.39
C SER A 145 4.32 -11.85 6.17
N ALA A 146 4.10 -10.57 5.90
CA ALA A 146 4.77 -9.84 4.84
C ALA A 146 5.24 -8.47 5.32
N GLY A 147 6.30 -7.94 4.70
CA GLY A 147 6.79 -6.58 4.92
C GLY A 147 6.03 -5.57 4.05
N SER A 148 6.26 -4.28 4.32
CA SER A 148 5.91 -3.12 3.47
C SER A 148 4.49 -3.13 2.87
N SER A 149 4.29 -2.38 1.80
CA SER A 149 3.04 -2.28 1.04
C SER A 149 2.64 -3.56 0.32
N LEU A 150 3.50 -4.57 0.26
CA LEU A 150 3.18 -5.87 -0.32
C LEU A 150 1.91 -6.50 0.30
N LYS A 151 1.61 -6.19 1.56
CA LYS A 151 0.40 -6.66 2.25
C LYS A 151 -0.90 -6.23 1.56
N PHE A 152 -0.95 -5.01 1.05
CA PHE A 152 -2.10 -4.53 0.24
C PHE A 152 -2.20 -5.29 -1.08
N CYS A 153 -1.06 -5.59 -1.71
CA CYS A 153 -1.02 -6.34 -2.95
C CYS A 153 -1.50 -7.78 -2.75
N LEU A 154 -1.20 -8.42 -1.62
CA LEU A 154 -1.73 -9.76 -1.29
C LEU A 154 -3.26 -9.77 -1.12
N LEU A 155 -3.85 -8.68 -0.62
CA LEU A 155 -5.31 -8.52 -0.64
C LEU A 155 -5.82 -8.31 -2.07
N ALA A 156 -5.17 -7.43 -2.83
CA ALA A 156 -5.58 -7.08 -4.19
C ALA A 156 -5.54 -8.27 -5.16
N THR A 157 -4.61 -9.22 -4.96
CA THR A 157 -4.52 -10.47 -5.73
C THR A 157 -5.49 -11.55 -5.24
N GLY A 158 -6.20 -11.32 -4.14
CA GLY A 158 -7.07 -12.33 -3.53
C GLY A 158 -6.33 -13.42 -2.75
N GLU A 159 -5.03 -13.24 -2.47
CA GLU A 159 -4.22 -14.18 -1.66
C GLU A 159 -4.48 -14.04 -0.16
N ALA A 160 -5.03 -12.89 0.28
CA ALA A 160 -5.45 -12.63 1.66
C ALA A 160 -6.80 -11.91 1.67
N ASP A 161 -7.48 -11.95 2.82
CA ASP A 161 -8.81 -11.39 3.02
C ASP A 161 -8.82 -10.18 3.94
N LEU A 162 -7.87 -10.10 4.88
CA LEU A 162 -7.85 -9.12 5.96
C LEU A 162 -6.41 -8.72 6.33
N TYR A 163 -6.19 -7.41 6.46
CA TYR A 163 -4.94 -6.81 6.95
C TYR A 163 -5.26 -5.71 7.98
N PRO A 164 -5.27 -6.01 9.28
CA PRO A 164 -5.35 -5.00 10.34
C PRO A 164 -3.97 -4.42 10.64
N ARG A 165 -3.91 -3.12 10.91
CA ARG A 165 -2.69 -2.42 11.31
C ARG A 165 -2.96 -1.46 12.46
N LEU A 166 -2.61 -1.87 13.69
CA LEU A 166 -2.76 -1.10 14.91
C LEU A 166 -1.41 -0.51 15.38
N GLY A 167 -0.42 -0.47 14.51
CA GLY A 167 0.85 0.18 14.72
C GLY A 167 1.00 1.41 13.82
N ARG A 168 1.93 2.31 14.17
CA ARG A 168 2.19 3.55 13.44
C ARG A 168 2.60 3.27 12.00
N THR A 169 2.04 4.04 11.07
CA THR A 169 2.44 4.13 9.67
C THR A 169 2.31 5.57 9.20
N MET A 170 3.01 5.90 8.12
CA MET A 170 2.91 7.18 7.45
C MET A 170 2.07 7.05 6.18
N GLU A 171 1.60 8.17 5.64
CA GLU A 171 0.79 8.17 4.42
C GLU A 171 1.54 7.60 3.21
N TRP A 172 2.86 7.82 3.09
CA TRP A 172 3.67 7.26 2.01
C TRP A 172 3.83 5.74 2.08
N ASP A 173 3.67 5.12 3.28
CA ASP A 173 3.66 3.66 3.45
C ASP A 173 2.38 3.02 2.88
N THR A 174 1.30 3.79 2.68
CA THR A 174 -0.03 3.20 2.46
C THR A 174 -0.76 3.69 1.21
N ALA A 175 -0.52 4.93 0.76
CA ALA A 175 -1.31 5.53 -0.32
C ALA A 175 -1.28 4.74 -1.63
N ALA A 176 -0.11 4.24 -2.03
CA ALA A 176 0.03 3.43 -3.24
C ALA A 176 -0.68 2.08 -3.11
N GLY A 177 -0.48 1.40 -1.98
CA GLY A 177 -1.13 0.13 -1.68
C GLY A 177 -2.66 0.25 -1.59
N ASP A 178 -3.17 1.32 -0.98
CA ASP A 178 -4.60 1.61 -0.91
C ASP A 178 -5.20 1.86 -2.31
N ALA A 179 -4.52 2.62 -3.17
CA ALA A 179 -4.96 2.83 -4.54
C ALA A 179 -5.05 1.50 -5.32
N VAL A 180 -4.02 0.66 -5.23
CA VAL A 180 -4.00 -0.67 -5.87
C VAL A 180 -5.12 -1.56 -5.31
N LEU A 181 -5.32 -1.57 -3.99
CA LEU A 181 -6.37 -2.35 -3.34
C LEU A 181 -7.76 -1.91 -3.78
N ARG A 182 -8.04 -0.61 -3.81
CA ARG A 182 -9.33 -0.06 -4.30
C ARG A 182 -9.59 -0.44 -5.75
N GLY A 183 -8.59 -0.34 -6.61
CA GLY A 183 -8.69 -0.73 -8.02
C GLY A 183 -8.94 -2.23 -8.22
N ALA A 184 -8.66 -3.06 -7.22
CA ALA A 184 -8.99 -4.49 -7.19
C ALA A 184 -10.34 -4.80 -6.51
N GLY A 185 -11.08 -3.77 -6.07
CA GLY A 185 -12.37 -3.89 -5.39
C GLY A 185 -12.29 -4.06 -3.87
N GLY A 186 -11.12 -3.86 -3.26
CA GLY A 186 -10.94 -3.89 -1.81
C GLY A 186 -11.26 -2.58 -1.10
N CYS A 187 -11.19 -2.61 0.22
CA CYS A 187 -11.51 -1.47 1.08
C CYS A 187 -10.40 -1.24 2.11
N MET A 188 -10.23 0.04 2.50
CA MET A 188 -9.40 0.44 3.62
C MET A 188 -10.17 1.46 4.48
N VAL A 189 -10.29 1.18 5.78
CA VAL A 189 -11.04 1.99 6.73
C VAL A 189 -10.22 2.25 7.99
N ARG A 190 -10.55 3.32 8.69
CA ARG A 190 -10.02 3.58 10.02
C ARG A 190 -10.46 2.49 10.99
N PHE A 191 -9.58 2.15 11.92
CA PHE A 191 -9.89 1.13 12.92
C PHE A 191 -10.94 1.58 13.94
N ASP A 192 -10.95 2.86 14.32
CA ASP A 192 -11.76 3.39 15.42
C ASP A 192 -13.26 3.49 15.10
N ASP A 193 -13.61 3.93 13.89
CA ASP A 193 -15.00 4.21 13.52
C ASP A 193 -15.43 3.59 12.19
N HIS A 194 -14.53 2.85 11.52
CA HIS A 194 -14.70 2.26 10.20
C HIS A 194 -15.04 3.27 9.09
N SER A 195 -14.74 4.55 9.28
CA SER A 195 -14.82 5.55 8.22
C SER A 195 -13.70 5.37 7.20
N VAL A 196 -13.90 5.91 5.99
CA VAL A 196 -12.89 5.82 4.93
C VAL A 196 -11.62 6.56 5.34
N LEU A 197 -10.47 5.94 5.11
CA LEU A 197 -9.17 6.58 5.34
C LEU A 197 -8.92 7.62 4.25
N THR A 198 -8.43 8.80 4.65
CA THR A 198 -8.09 9.91 3.76
C THR A 198 -6.64 10.33 3.92
N TYR A 199 -6.10 10.97 2.89
CA TYR A 199 -4.70 11.39 2.77
C TYR A 199 -4.54 12.90 2.71
N GLY A 200 -3.32 13.40 2.94
CA GLY A 200 -3.03 14.82 3.00
C GLY A 200 -3.27 15.43 4.39
N LYS A 201 -3.18 14.62 5.44
CA LYS A 201 -3.32 15.05 6.83
C LYS A 201 -2.09 15.83 7.32
N ASP A 202 -2.28 16.66 8.33
CA ASP A 202 -1.16 17.28 9.02
C ASP A 202 -0.29 16.21 9.70
N GLY A 203 1.03 16.29 9.51
CA GLY A 203 2.01 15.37 10.08
C GLY A 203 2.20 14.08 9.30
N TRP A 204 1.35 13.78 8.32
CA TRP A 204 1.43 12.58 7.46
C TRP A 204 1.28 11.24 8.19
N ASP A 205 0.91 11.24 9.46
CA ASP A 205 0.62 10.02 10.22
C ASP A 205 -0.73 9.43 9.80
N ASN A 206 -0.78 8.10 9.68
CA ASN A 206 -2.04 7.39 9.53
C ASN A 206 -2.68 7.07 10.89
N PRO A 207 -4.02 7.12 11.00
CA PRO A 207 -4.71 6.40 12.05
C PRO A 207 -4.49 4.89 11.89
N PHE A 208 -4.75 4.11 12.93
CA PHE A 208 -4.83 2.66 12.78
C PHE A 208 -5.92 2.31 11.76
N PHE A 209 -5.69 1.26 11.00
CA PHE A 209 -6.56 0.92 9.89
C PHE A 209 -6.81 -0.58 9.73
N ILE A 210 -7.82 -0.89 8.95
CA ILE A 210 -8.13 -2.24 8.49
C ILE A 210 -8.27 -2.19 6.97
N ALA A 211 -7.46 -2.96 6.26
CA ALA A 211 -7.62 -3.22 4.83
C ALA A 211 -8.24 -4.61 4.65
N TYR A 212 -9.21 -4.75 3.77
CA TYR A 212 -9.98 -6.00 3.67
C TYR A 212 -10.68 -6.18 2.33
N ALA A 213 -11.01 -7.43 2.02
CA ALA A 213 -11.90 -7.80 0.92
C ALA A 213 -13.37 -7.60 1.36
N PRO A 214 -14.23 -6.94 0.55
CA PRO A 214 -15.64 -6.78 0.86
C PRO A 214 -16.31 -8.12 1.17
N GLY A 215 -17.08 -8.16 2.26
CA GLY A 215 -17.70 -9.37 2.81
C GLY A 215 -17.06 -9.86 4.11
N VAL A 216 -15.86 -9.39 4.46
CA VAL A 216 -15.31 -9.60 5.81
C VAL A 216 -16.18 -8.85 6.82
N GLN A 217 -16.63 -9.57 7.87
CA GLN A 217 -17.41 -9.01 8.97
C GLN A 217 -16.47 -8.39 10.00
N LEU A 218 -16.24 -7.07 9.86
CA LEU A 218 -15.32 -6.36 10.74
C LEU A 218 -15.77 -6.41 12.20
N GLN A 219 -14.85 -6.73 13.09
CA GLN A 219 -15.05 -6.74 14.54
C GLN A 219 -14.77 -5.35 15.15
N LYS A 220 -15.32 -5.12 16.34
CA LYS A 220 -15.08 -3.87 17.11
C LYS A 220 -14.06 -4.10 18.20
#